data_761954dc00a1911dd76e9320938c7261
#
_entry.id   761954dc00a1911dd76e9320938c7261
#
_cell.length_a   1.000
_cell.length_b   1.000
_cell.length_c   1.000
_cell.angle_alpha   90.00
_cell.angle_beta   90.00
_cell.angle_gamma   90.00
#
_symmetry.space_group_name_H-M   'P 1'
#
loop_
_entity.id
_entity.type
_entity.pdbx_description
1 polymer ?
#
loop_
_entity_poly.entity_id
_entity_poly.type
_entity_poly.pdbx_seq_one_letter_code
_entity_poly.pdbx_strand_id
1 'polypeptide(L)'
;MTTDIRQQTQTRDHDWIMARVEEIKALGEFAPKPARDEVNQPMINNWLEAIGETDPRFTAGEAPPAMAQVWTMDGLDPGRRANAPLHATMKIFDEAGYTSVLGTNCDQTYVRPVRVGERVTLTARLDSVVGPKQTGVGEGYFVTTQNTWHVVDEHGGDEVVATMLFRVLKFRPGTRPEAKPKVDRTKLVRPQLNRDTAFFWEGTAAGELRIQRCNACGELRHPPGPMCPSCHAADRGYVVASGRGTVFSFLVHHAPQLPGKELPATLALIELDEGVRMVGEVLATELDQQGSRGIGIGDPVQVVFERIDDDLTLAQWEVAR
;
A
#
# COMPACT_ATOMS: atom_id res chain seq x y z
N MET A 1 -30.32 -15.52 -45.07
CA MET A 1 -29.37 -16.46 -44.41
C MET A 1 -28.43 -15.62 -43.57
N THR A 2 -28.80 -15.44 -42.33
CA THR A 2 -27.99 -14.65 -41.36
C THR A 2 -27.15 -15.66 -40.59
N THR A 3 -25.85 -15.66 -40.86
CA THR A 3 -24.89 -16.57 -40.24
C THR A 3 -24.62 -16.05 -38.81
N ASP A 4 -25.14 -16.76 -37.84
CA ASP A 4 -24.97 -16.54 -36.40
C ASP A 4 -23.55 -16.99 -36.02
N ILE A 5 -22.61 -16.03 -36.00
CA ILE A 5 -21.24 -16.26 -35.47
C ILE A 5 -21.33 -16.10 -33.95
N ARG A 6 -21.85 -17.12 -33.27
CA ARG A 6 -21.59 -17.29 -31.83
C ARG A 6 -20.11 -17.65 -31.65
N GLN A 7 -19.30 -16.67 -31.30
CA GLN A 7 -17.99 -16.94 -30.72
C GLN A 7 -18.21 -17.84 -29.51
N GLN A 8 -17.82 -19.09 -29.63
CA GLN A 8 -17.71 -20.01 -28.50
C GLN A 8 -16.66 -19.42 -27.56
N THR A 9 -17.16 -18.78 -26.49
CA THR A 9 -16.28 -18.36 -25.39
C THR A 9 -15.80 -19.65 -24.73
N GLN A 10 -14.57 -20.06 -25.09
CA GLN A 10 -13.92 -21.21 -24.48
C GLN A 10 -13.83 -20.96 -22.99
N THR A 11 -14.48 -21.79 -22.19
CA THR A 11 -14.47 -21.68 -20.73
C THR A 11 -13.04 -21.89 -20.26
N ARG A 12 -12.45 -20.87 -19.65
CA ARG A 12 -11.10 -20.90 -19.08
C ARG A 12 -11.16 -21.52 -17.68
N ASP A 13 -11.46 -22.83 -17.65
CA ASP A 13 -11.63 -23.65 -16.45
C ASP A 13 -10.27 -24.15 -15.93
N HIS A 14 -10.34 -25.03 -14.94
CA HIS A 14 -9.15 -25.65 -14.33
C HIS A 14 -8.30 -26.38 -15.37
N ASP A 15 -8.90 -27.13 -16.28
CA ASP A 15 -8.17 -27.96 -17.25
C ASP A 15 -7.47 -27.05 -18.28
N TRP A 16 -8.12 -25.98 -18.71
CA TRP A 16 -7.50 -24.97 -19.59
C TRP A 16 -6.27 -24.31 -18.91
N ILE A 17 -6.41 -23.95 -17.62
CA ILE A 17 -5.31 -23.36 -16.85
C ILE A 17 -4.14 -24.34 -16.76
N MET A 18 -4.41 -25.57 -16.32
CA MET A 18 -3.37 -26.56 -16.07
C MET A 18 -2.65 -26.99 -17.34
N ALA A 19 -3.34 -27.09 -18.48
CA ALA A 19 -2.71 -27.34 -19.78
C ALA A 19 -1.67 -26.26 -20.13
N ARG A 20 -2.02 -24.97 -19.93
CA ARG A 20 -1.11 -23.85 -20.17
C ARG A 20 0.04 -23.78 -19.16
N VAL A 21 -0.22 -24.13 -17.93
CA VAL A 21 0.81 -24.22 -16.87
C VAL A 21 1.84 -25.31 -17.23
N GLU A 22 1.40 -26.46 -17.72
CA GLU A 22 2.31 -27.53 -18.16
C GLU A 22 3.15 -27.12 -19.40
N GLU A 23 2.58 -26.30 -20.31
CA GLU A 23 3.37 -25.69 -21.41
C GLU A 23 4.52 -24.84 -20.86
N ILE A 24 4.26 -23.97 -19.88
CA ILE A 24 5.30 -23.14 -19.23
C ILE A 24 6.32 -24.02 -18.49
N LYS A 25 5.85 -25.02 -17.78
CA LYS A 25 6.72 -25.93 -17.01
C LYS A 25 7.65 -26.75 -17.94
N ALA A 26 7.14 -27.16 -19.09
CA ALA A 26 7.92 -27.89 -20.09
C ALA A 26 9.05 -27.07 -20.73
N LEU A 27 9.00 -25.73 -20.66
CA LEU A 27 10.10 -24.85 -21.11
C LEU A 27 11.35 -25.00 -20.23
N GLY A 28 11.20 -25.53 -18.99
CA GLY A 28 12.30 -25.63 -18.04
C GLY A 28 12.82 -24.27 -17.57
N GLU A 29 14.13 -24.09 -17.57
CA GLU A 29 14.74 -22.81 -17.23
C GLU A 29 14.55 -21.79 -18.35
N PHE A 30 14.11 -20.61 -17.94
CA PHE A 30 14.00 -19.45 -18.84
C PHE A 30 15.39 -18.89 -19.15
N ALA A 31 15.48 -18.13 -20.25
CA ALA A 31 16.74 -17.55 -20.68
C ALA A 31 17.44 -16.79 -19.54
N PRO A 32 18.75 -16.97 -19.34
CA PRO A 32 19.50 -16.30 -18.29
C PRO A 32 19.36 -14.79 -18.40
N LYS A 33 19.15 -14.15 -17.26
CA LYS A 33 18.99 -12.71 -17.12
C LYS A 33 20.19 -12.13 -16.38
N PRO A 34 21.16 -11.55 -17.07
CA PRO A 34 22.30 -10.91 -16.41
C PRO A 34 21.86 -9.64 -15.67
N ALA A 35 22.54 -9.36 -14.58
CA ALA A 35 22.46 -8.08 -13.89
C ALA A 35 22.80 -6.94 -14.85
N ARG A 36 22.14 -5.79 -14.69
CA ARG A 36 22.42 -4.58 -15.48
C ARG A 36 23.83 -4.07 -15.20
N ASP A 37 24.20 -4.06 -13.94
CA ASP A 37 25.48 -3.55 -13.46
C ASP A 37 26.20 -4.66 -12.69
N GLU A 38 27.52 -4.54 -12.56
CA GLU A 38 28.31 -5.37 -11.66
C GLU A 38 27.99 -5.05 -10.18
N VAL A 39 28.24 -6.00 -9.31
CA VAL A 39 28.21 -5.79 -7.87
C VAL A 39 29.14 -4.63 -7.53
N ASN A 40 28.65 -3.63 -6.81
CA ASN A 40 29.38 -2.41 -6.55
C ASN A 40 29.25 -1.93 -5.10
N GLN A 41 30.30 -1.33 -4.60
CA GLN A 41 30.39 -0.88 -3.20
C GLN A 41 29.36 0.20 -2.85
N PRO A 42 29.06 1.22 -3.71
CA PRO A 42 28.03 2.20 -3.37
C PRO A 42 26.65 1.60 -3.05
N MET A 43 26.22 0.59 -3.82
CA MET A 43 24.93 -0.09 -3.56
C MET A 43 24.99 -0.88 -2.25
N ILE A 44 26.13 -1.55 -1.98
CA ILE A 44 26.34 -2.25 -0.71
C ILE A 44 26.26 -1.25 0.45
N ASN A 45 26.96 -0.12 0.39
CA ASN A 45 26.94 0.89 1.43
C ASN A 45 25.53 1.41 1.72
N ASN A 46 24.75 1.74 0.67
CA ASN A 46 23.36 2.18 0.84
C ASN A 46 22.48 1.11 1.53
N TRP A 47 22.71 -0.16 1.22
CA TRP A 47 22.00 -1.26 1.86
C TRP A 47 22.37 -1.37 3.34
N LEU A 48 23.67 -1.35 3.66
CA LEU A 48 24.18 -1.44 5.04
C LEU A 48 23.64 -0.29 5.91
N GLU A 49 23.66 0.93 5.39
CA GLU A 49 23.12 2.11 6.06
C GLU A 49 21.61 1.95 6.34
N ALA A 50 20.86 1.44 5.36
CA ALA A 50 19.41 1.29 5.49
C ALA A 50 19.00 0.29 6.58
N ILE A 51 19.81 -0.76 6.82
CA ILE A 51 19.50 -1.81 7.80
C ILE A 51 20.34 -1.70 9.09
N GLY A 52 21.29 -0.74 9.16
CA GLY A 52 22.18 -0.56 10.31
C GLY A 52 23.23 -1.68 10.48
N GLU A 53 23.64 -2.32 9.37
CA GLU A 53 24.64 -3.39 9.40
C GLU A 53 26.05 -2.82 9.38
N THR A 54 26.96 -3.41 10.20
CA THR A 54 28.32 -2.90 10.41
C THR A 54 29.42 -3.95 10.24
N ASP A 55 29.10 -5.13 9.73
CA ASP A 55 30.10 -6.19 9.52
C ASP A 55 31.19 -5.72 8.54
N PRO A 56 32.47 -5.74 8.96
CA PRO A 56 33.58 -5.23 8.15
C PRO A 56 33.80 -5.99 6.84
N ARG A 57 33.32 -7.22 6.69
CA ARG A 57 33.39 -7.96 5.42
C ARG A 57 32.67 -7.23 4.31
N PHE A 58 31.55 -6.59 4.62
CA PHE A 58 30.72 -5.91 3.62
C PHE A 58 31.32 -4.56 3.21
N THR A 59 32.02 -3.90 4.10
CA THR A 59 32.80 -2.69 3.71
C THR A 59 34.06 -3.04 2.94
N ALA A 60 34.53 -4.30 3.00
CA ALA A 60 35.68 -4.81 2.29
C ALA A 60 35.35 -5.45 0.91
N GLY A 61 34.13 -5.27 0.39
CA GLY A 61 33.78 -5.68 -0.95
C GLY A 61 32.94 -6.94 -1.06
N GLU A 62 32.52 -7.57 0.04
CA GLU A 62 31.50 -8.62 0.02
C GLU A 62 30.11 -7.97 0.13
N ALA A 63 29.14 -8.43 -0.66
CA ALA A 63 27.76 -8.00 -0.50
C ALA A 63 27.04 -8.89 0.52
N PRO A 64 26.19 -8.36 1.40
CA PRO A 64 25.33 -9.16 2.24
C PRO A 64 24.57 -10.23 1.42
N PRO A 65 24.51 -11.47 1.87
CA PRO A 65 23.86 -12.57 1.09
C PRO A 65 22.44 -12.24 0.63
N ALA A 66 21.66 -11.51 1.46
CA ALA A 66 20.31 -11.08 1.13
C ALA A 66 20.25 -10.13 -0.09
N MET A 67 21.35 -9.53 -0.49
CA MET A 67 21.42 -8.70 -1.70
C MET A 67 21.48 -9.51 -3.00
N ALA A 68 21.57 -10.84 -2.97
CA ALA A 68 21.67 -11.66 -4.19
C ALA A 68 20.61 -11.31 -5.25
N GLN A 69 19.37 -11.09 -4.84
CA GLN A 69 18.28 -10.73 -5.74
C GLN A 69 18.34 -9.26 -6.22
N VAL A 70 18.97 -8.36 -5.44
CA VAL A 70 18.98 -6.91 -5.73
C VAL A 70 19.65 -6.63 -7.07
N TRP A 71 20.73 -7.32 -7.39
CA TRP A 71 21.52 -7.12 -8.61
C TRP A 71 20.74 -7.40 -9.90
N THR A 72 19.75 -8.30 -9.83
CA THR A 72 18.93 -8.71 -10.99
C THR A 72 17.52 -8.12 -11.00
N MET A 73 17.23 -7.16 -10.13
CA MET A 73 15.94 -6.44 -10.12
C MET A 73 15.76 -5.60 -11.41
N ASP A 74 14.54 -5.60 -11.94
CA ASP A 74 14.21 -4.97 -13.23
C ASP A 74 14.14 -3.44 -13.19
N GLY A 75 14.00 -2.86 -12.02
CA GLY A 75 13.70 -1.44 -11.90
C GLY A 75 12.34 -1.11 -12.52
N LEU A 76 12.28 0.02 -13.21
CA LEU A 76 11.05 0.50 -13.86
C LEU A 76 10.92 0.06 -15.34
N ASP A 77 11.88 -0.71 -15.86
CA ASP A 77 11.82 -1.20 -17.25
C ASP A 77 10.88 -2.41 -17.37
N PRO A 78 9.68 -2.25 -17.95
CA PRO A 78 8.72 -3.35 -18.10
C PRO A 78 9.19 -4.43 -19.08
N GLY A 79 10.07 -4.09 -20.05
CA GLY A 79 10.59 -5.03 -21.05
C GLY A 79 11.43 -6.14 -20.45
N ARG A 80 12.09 -5.88 -19.32
CA ARG A 80 12.92 -6.88 -18.62
C ARG A 80 12.12 -7.94 -17.88
N ARG A 81 10.83 -7.68 -17.60
CA ARG A 81 9.93 -8.63 -16.91
C ARG A 81 9.33 -9.67 -17.84
N ALA A 82 9.33 -9.45 -19.13
CA ALA A 82 8.56 -10.23 -20.11
C ALA A 82 8.95 -11.72 -20.17
N ASN A 83 10.16 -12.07 -19.79
CA ASN A 83 10.70 -13.43 -19.89
C ASN A 83 10.81 -14.17 -18.54
N ALA A 84 10.10 -13.73 -17.51
CA ALA A 84 10.12 -14.41 -16.22
C ALA A 84 9.01 -15.48 -16.15
N PRO A 85 9.28 -16.72 -15.69
CA PRO A 85 8.30 -17.79 -15.64
C PRO A 85 7.11 -17.44 -14.74
N LEU A 86 7.34 -16.72 -13.64
CA LEU A 86 6.27 -16.24 -12.77
C LEU A 86 5.33 -15.32 -13.55
N HIS A 87 5.86 -14.35 -14.31
CA HIS A 87 5.05 -13.40 -15.07
C HIS A 87 4.24 -14.09 -16.16
N ALA A 88 4.85 -15.01 -16.89
CA ALA A 88 4.16 -15.81 -17.91
C ALA A 88 3.01 -16.62 -17.31
N THR A 89 3.25 -17.27 -16.16
CA THR A 89 2.24 -18.07 -15.46
C THR A 89 1.12 -17.16 -14.92
N MET A 90 1.45 -16.02 -14.29
CA MET A 90 0.44 -15.09 -13.77
C MET A 90 -0.51 -14.59 -14.86
N LYS A 91 -0.03 -14.36 -16.08
CA LYS A 91 -0.85 -13.96 -17.22
C LYS A 91 -1.94 -14.99 -17.56
N ILE A 92 -1.62 -16.29 -17.49
CA ILE A 92 -2.62 -17.37 -17.67
C ILE A 92 -3.76 -17.23 -16.67
N PHE A 93 -3.41 -16.98 -15.40
CA PHE A 93 -4.40 -16.79 -14.34
C PHE A 93 -5.21 -15.51 -14.50
N ASP A 94 -4.59 -14.41 -14.92
CA ASP A 94 -5.29 -13.15 -15.21
C ASP A 94 -6.34 -13.36 -16.30
N GLU A 95 -5.98 -14.07 -17.35
CA GLU A 95 -6.89 -14.43 -18.43
C GLU A 95 -8.06 -15.34 -17.97
N ALA A 96 -7.83 -16.16 -16.95
CA ALA A 96 -8.85 -17.02 -16.34
C ALA A 96 -9.65 -16.31 -15.23
N GLY A 97 -9.40 -15.01 -14.99
CA GLY A 97 -10.13 -14.21 -14.01
C GLY A 97 -9.60 -14.26 -12.57
N TYR A 98 -8.41 -14.85 -12.35
CA TYR A 98 -7.70 -14.79 -11.07
C TYR A 98 -6.76 -13.57 -11.07
N THR A 99 -7.32 -12.39 -10.87
CA THR A 99 -6.60 -11.12 -11.11
C THR A 99 -5.80 -10.60 -9.91
N SER A 100 -6.05 -11.12 -8.72
CA SER A 100 -5.36 -10.70 -7.50
C SER A 100 -4.15 -11.58 -7.20
N VAL A 101 -3.11 -11.00 -6.57
CA VAL A 101 -1.89 -11.71 -6.21
C VAL A 101 -1.42 -11.34 -4.81
N LEU A 102 -0.91 -12.33 -4.08
CA LEU A 102 -0.33 -12.18 -2.74
C LEU A 102 0.92 -13.06 -2.64
N GLY A 103 2.06 -12.49 -2.19
CA GLY A 103 3.24 -13.25 -1.82
C GLY A 103 2.97 -14.06 -0.55
N THR A 104 3.29 -15.36 -0.57
CA THR A 104 3.00 -16.27 0.57
C THR A 104 4.24 -16.84 1.21
N ASN A 105 5.25 -17.22 0.42
CA ASN A 105 6.48 -17.82 0.91
C ASN A 105 7.68 -17.35 0.11
N CYS A 106 8.82 -17.25 0.80
CA CYS A 106 10.11 -16.96 0.22
C CYS A 106 11.19 -17.74 0.99
N ASP A 107 11.62 -18.85 0.41
CA ASP A 107 12.67 -19.69 1.00
C ASP A 107 13.98 -19.48 0.23
N GLN A 108 14.99 -18.94 0.90
CA GLN A 108 16.28 -18.59 0.28
C GLN A 108 17.43 -19.40 0.88
N THR A 109 18.31 -19.86 0.00
CA THR A 109 19.57 -20.50 0.39
C THR A 109 20.73 -19.72 -0.22
N TYR A 110 21.67 -19.32 0.60
CA TYR A 110 22.88 -18.60 0.18
C TYR A 110 24.08 -19.54 0.26
N VAL A 111 24.78 -19.69 -0.85
CA VAL A 111 26.00 -20.53 -0.95
C VAL A 111 27.21 -19.73 -0.52
N ARG A 112 27.35 -18.51 -1.05
CA ARG A 112 28.35 -17.55 -0.65
C ARG A 112 27.92 -16.09 -0.91
N PRO A 113 28.54 -15.11 -0.25
CA PRO A 113 28.40 -13.71 -0.64
C PRO A 113 28.91 -13.48 -2.07
N VAL A 114 28.27 -12.60 -2.81
CA VAL A 114 28.83 -12.06 -4.06
C VAL A 114 29.77 -10.90 -3.75
N ARG A 115 30.74 -10.64 -4.65
CA ARG A 115 31.81 -9.65 -4.43
C ARG A 115 31.75 -8.52 -5.44
N VAL A 116 32.28 -7.37 -5.04
CA VAL A 116 32.43 -6.20 -5.92
C VAL A 116 33.18 -6.61 -7.20
N GLY A 117 32.64 -6.24 -8.36
CA GLY A 117 33.14 -6.59 -9.69
C GLY A 117 32.53 -7.86 -10.29
N GLU A 118 31.90 -8.72 -9.49
CA GLU A 118 31.19 -9.88 -10.04
C GLU A 118 29.90 -9.45 -10.75
N ARG A 119 29.55 -10.15 -11.82
CA ARG A 119 28.26 -9.96 -12.54
C ARG A 119 27.35 -11.12 -12.28
N VAL A 120 26.25 -10.82 -11.57
CA VAL A 120 25.25 -11.83 -11.21
C VAL A 120 24.33 -12.09 -12.39
N THR A 121 23.99 -13.36 -12.62
CA THR A 121 22.99 -13.79 -13.61
C THR A 121 21.90 -14.58 -12.89
N LEU A 122 20.64 -14.32 -13.24
CA LEU A 122 19.47 -15.02 -12.73
C LEU A 122 18.98 -16.01 -13.78
N THR A 123 18.82 -17.27 -13.41
CA THR A 123 17.95 -18.23 -14.10
C THR A 123 16.72 -18.51 -13.26
N ALA A 124 15.60 -18.81 -13.91
CA ALA A 124 14.35 -19.09 -13.23
C ALA A 124 13.53 -20.14 -13.98
N ARG A 125 12.79 -20.97 -13.23
CA ARG A 125 11.85 -21.93 -13.78
C ARG A 125 10.56 -21.98 -12.95
N LEU A 126 9.48 -22.40 -13.58
CA LEU A 126 8.25 -22.74 -12.87
C LEU A 126 8.46 -24.09 -12.15
N ASP A 127 8.35 -24.06 -10.84
CA ASP A 127 8.47 -25.27 -10.01
C ASP A 127 7.14 -26.02 -9.91
N SER A 128 6.13 -25.35 -9.39
CA SER A 128 4.82 -25.97 -9.17
C SER A 128 3.67 -24.99 -9.19
N VAL A 129 2.49 -25.52 -9.54
CA VAL A 129 1.20 -24.83 -9.40
C VAL A 129 0.25 -25.79 -8.68
N VAL A 130 -0.37 -25.29 -7.59
CA VAL A 130 -1.27 -26.10 -6.75
C VAL A 130 -2.57 -25.34 -6.53
N GLY A 131 -3.70 -25.94 -6.91
CA GLY A 131 -5.05 -25.38 -6.74
C GLY A 131 -6.06 -26.04 -7.68
N PRO A 132 -7.31 -25.54 -7.75
CA PRO A 132 -7.80 -24.41 -6.95
C PRO A 132 -7.95 -24.76 -5.47
N LYS A 133 -7.73 -23.77 -4.59
CA LYS A 133 -7.97 -23.91 -3.15
C LYS A 133 -8.80 -22.73 -2.64
N GLN A 134 -9.71 -23.03 -1.72
CA GLN A 134 -10.43 -21.99 -0.98
C GLN A 134 -9.51 -21.42 0.11
N THR A 135 -9.38 -20.11 0.15
CA THR A 135 -8.54 -19.38 1.11
C THR A 135 -9.34 -18.26 1.78
N GLY A 136 -8.80 -17.67 2.83
CA GLY A 136 -9.44 -16.53 3.50
C GLY A 136 -9.61 -15.28 2.61
N VAL A 137 -8.91 -15.19 1.47
CA VAL A 137 -8.98 -14.06 0.53
C VAL A 137 -9.73 -14.41 -0.77
N GLY A 138 -10.13 -15.65 -0.94
CA GLY A 138 -10.86 -16.17 -2.10
C GLY A 138 -10.30 -17.47 -2.63
N GLU A 139 -10.90 -17.97 -3.72
CA GLU A 139 -10.40 -19.15 -4.43
C GLU A 139 -9.16 -18.81 -5.25
N GLY A 140 -8.15 -19.65 -5.19
CA GLY A 140 -6.90 -19.38 -5.91
C GLY A 140 -5.96 -20.55 -6.08
N TYR A 141 -4.85 -20.27 -6.74
CA TYR A 141 -3.75 -21.20 -7.02
C TYR A 141 -2.46 -20.67 -6.44
N PHE A 142 -1.69 -21.55 -5.83
CA PHE A 142 -0.33 -21.27 -5.39
C PHE A 142 0.63 -21.56 -6.54
N VAL A 143 1.34 -20.55 -6.97
CA VAL A 143 2.36 -20.62 -8.01
C VAL A 143 3.73 -20.49 -7.35
N THR A 144 4.59 -21.48 -7.53
CA THR A 144 5.96 -21.49 -7.00
C THR A 144 6.95 -21.44 -8.14
N THR A 145 7.93 -20.57 -8.04
CA THR A 145 9.08 -20.52 -8.97
C THR A 145 10.37 -20.77 -8.22
N GLN A 146 11.30 -21.43 -8.87
CA GLN A 146 12.68 -21.53 -8.43
C GLN A 146 13.51 -20.51 -9.19
N ASN A 147 14.23 -19.68 -8.44
CA ASN A 147 15.18 -18.71 -8.95
C ASN A 147 16.58 -19.12 -8.49
N THR A 148 17.58 -19.02 -9.37
CA THR A 148 18.96 -19.36 -9.10
C THR A 148 19.87 -18.24 -9.58
N TRP A 149 20.70 -17.72 -8.68
CA TRP A 149 21.70 -16.69 -9.01
C TRP A 149 23.05 -17.33 -9.17
N HIS A 150 23.71 -16.96 -10.26
CA HIS A 150 25.00 -17.45 -10.68
C HIS A 150 25.99 -16.30 -10.87
N VAL A 151 27.25 -16.60 -10.72
CA VAL A 151 28.36 -15.77 -11.20
C VAL A 151 29.27 -16.62 -12.06
N VAL A 152 30.01 -16.00 -12.98
CA VAL A 152 31.04 -16.70 -13.75
C VAL A 152 32.28 -16.79 -12.85
N ASP A 153 32.75 -18.02 -12.61
CA ASP A 153 33.95 -18.25 -11.81
C ASP A 153 35.24 -17.90 -12.58
N GLU A 154 36.39 -17.96 -11.90
CA GLU A 154 37.70 -17.64 -12.48
C GLU A 154 38.10 -18.55 -13.67
N HIS A 155 37.40 -19.68 -13.85
CA HIS A 155 37.65 -20.65 -14.91
C HIS A 155 36.59 -20.59 -16.01
N GLY A 156 35.67 -19.62 -15.95
CA GLY A 156 34.57 -19.43 -16.89
C GLY A 156 33.40 -20.39 -16.68
N GLY A 157 33.32 -21.09 -15.55
CA GLY A 157 32.19 -21.91 -15.14
C GLY A 157 31.09 -21.11 -14.43
N ASP A 158 29.88 -21.62 -14.49
CA ASP A 158 28.74 -21.07 -13.74
C ASP A 158 28.77 -21.55 -12.30
N GLU A 159 28.99 -20.63 -11.36
CA GLU A 159 28.94 -20.89 -9.94
C GLU A 159 27.62 -20.41 -9.33
N VAL A 160 26.85 -21.32 -8.71
CA VAL A 160 25.62 -20.95 -7.98
C VAL A 160 26.00 -20.23 -6.68
N VAL A 161 25.49 -19.02 -6.49
CA VAL A 161 25.73 -18.22 -5.29
C VAL A 161 24.51 -18.16 -4.36
N ALA A 162 23.30 -18.26 -4.91
CA ALA A 162 22.07 -18.31 -4.13
C ALA A 162 20.94 -18.98 -4.91
N THR A 163 19.96 -19.51 -4.17
CA THR A 163 18.69 -20.04 -4.72
C THR A 163 17.51 -19.50 -3.92
N MET A 164 16.33 -19.42 -4.56
CA MET A 164 15.10 -19.00 -3.89
C MET A 164 13.91 -19.77 -4.45
N LEU A 165 13.11 -20.36 -3.58
CA LEU A 165 11.73 -20.74 -3.89
C LEU A 165 10.82 -19.60 -3.50
N PHE A 166 10.17 -19.01 -4.51
CA PHE A 166 9.23 -17.93 -4.31
C PHE A 166 7.82 -18.36 -4.66
N ARG A 167 6.89 -18.26 -3.70
CA ARG A 167 5.51 -18.66 -3.86
C ARG A 167 4.56 -17.49 -3.74
N VAL A 168 3.65 -17.39 -4.70
CA VAL A 168 2.54 -16.46 -4.67
C VAL A 168 1.20 -17.19 -4.71
N LEU A 169 0.19 -16.60 -4.12
CA LEU A 169 -1.20 -17.00 -4.30
C LEU A 169 -1.80 -16.09 -5.38
N LYS A 170 -2.27 -16.68 -6.47
CA LYS A 170 -3.04 -16.00 -7.52
C LYS A 170 -4.51 -16.36 -7.32
N PHE A 171 -5.39 -15.37 -7.07
CA PHE A 171 -6.74 -15.64 -6.63
C PHE A 171 -7.79 -14.73 -7.26
N ARG A 172 -9.03 -15.23 -7.26
CA ARG A 172 -10.20 -14.40 -7.49
C ARG A 172 -10.59 -13.79 -6.16
N PRO A 173 -10.63 -12.46 -6.04
CA PRO A 173 -11.17 -11.87 -4.83
C PRO A 173 -12.60 -12.39 -4.66
N GLY A 174 -12.92 -12.83 -3.45
CA GLY A 174 -14.29 -13.22 -3.13
C GLY A 174 -15.24 -12.10 -3.52
N THR A 175 -16.43 -12.43 -4.01
CA THR A 175 -17.45 -11.44 -4.26
C THR A 175 -17.62 -10.61 -2.99
N ARG A 176 -17.34 -9.31 -3.10
CA ARG A 176 -17.54 -8.39 -1.98
C ARG A 176 -18.99 -8.52 -1.56
N PRO A 177 -19.28 -8.78 -0.27
CA PRO A 177 -20.66 -8.85 0.17
C PRO A 177 -21.40 -7.61 -0.31
N GLU A 178 -22.50 -7.80 -1.06
CA GLU A 178 -23.38 -6.70 -1.42
C GLU A 178 -23.89 -6.05 -0.15
N ALA A 179 -23.85 -4.71 -0.12
CA ALA A 179 -24.29 -3.84 0.95
C ALA A 179 -23.65 -4.16 2.32
N LYS A 180 -22.57 -3.46 2.66
CA LYS A 180 -22.11 -3.41 4.04
C LYS A 180 -23.29 -3.05 4.95
N PRO A 181 -23.53 -3.77 6.06
CA PRO A 181 -24.53 -3.36 7.03
C PRO A 181 -24.22 -1.91 7.43
N LYS A 182 -25.26 -1.07 7.55
CA LYS A 182 -25.08 0.31 8.03
C LYS A 182 -24.27 0.28 9.31
N VAL A 183 -23.15 0.98 9.31
CA VAL A 183 -22.24 1.00 10.45
C VAL A 183 -22.91 1.75 11.60
N ASP A 184 -22.95 1.12 12.76
CA ASP A 184 -23.45 1.74 13.97
C ASP A 184 -22.48 2.82 14.46
N ARG A 185 -22.77 4.07 14.15
CA ARG A 185 -21.94 5.24 14.46
C ARG A 185 -21.79 5.46 15.98
N THR A 186 -22.70 4.94 16.81
CA THR A 186 -22.59 5.07 18.27
C THR A 186 -21.40 4.29 18.85
N LYS A 187 -20.84 3.35 18.09
CA LYS A 187 -19.65 2.57 18.44
C LYS A 187 -18.32 3.27 18.09
N LEU A 188 -18.35 4.49 17.61
CA LEU A 188 -17.12 5.27 17.35
C LEU A 188 -16.24 5.32 18.60
N VAL A 189 -14.91 5.25 18.38
CA VAL A 189 -13.95 5.58 19.43
C VAL A 189 -14.12 7.04 19.79
N ARG A 190 -14.56 7.30 21.01
CA ARG A 190 -14.87 8.67 21.46
C ARG A 190 -13.60 9.46 21.73
N PRO A 191 -13.57 10.74 21.36
CA PRO A 191 -12.50 11.63 21.74
C PRO A 191 -12.51 11.81 23.27
N GLN A 192 -11.33 12.02 23.85
CA GLN A 192 -11.24 12.38 25.27
C GLN A 192 -11.67 13.83 25.46
N LEU A 193 -12.73 14.02 26.25
CA LEU A 193 -13.11 15.33 26.75
C LEU A 193 -12.27 15.65 27.98
N ASN A 194 -11.53 16.74 27.90
CA ASN A 194 -10.74 17.23 29.02
C ASN A 194 -10.84 18.77 29.11
N ARG A 195 -10.25 19.35 30.17
CA ARG A 195 -10.25 20.80 30.39
C ARG A 195 -9.80 21.63 29.20
N ASP A 196 -8.88 21.10 28.37
CA ASP A 196 -8.30 21.82 27.27
C ASP A 196 -9.13 21.74 25.99
N THR A 197 -9.98 20.71 25.86
CA THR A 197 -10.81 20.44 24.69
C THR A 197 -12.30 20.71 24.89
N ALA A 198 -12.76 20.91 26.13
CA ALA A 198 -14.18 21.07 26.47
C ALA A 198 -14.87 22.15 25.61
N PHE A 199 -14.27 23.34 25.51
CA PHE A 199 -14.84 24.44 24.73
C PHE A 199 -15.06 24.10 23.25
N PHE A 200 -14.20 23.26 22.68
CA PHE A 200 -14.31 22.80 21.28
C PHE A 200 -15.55 21.89 21.12
N TRP A 201 -15.71 20.92 22.01
CA TRP A 201 -16.85 19.99 21.96
C TRP A 201 -18.19 20.66 22.33
N GLU A 202 -18.19 21.63 23.24
CA GLU A 202 -19.33 22.50 23.49
C GLU A 202 -19.68 23.30 22.23
N GLY A 203 -18.68 23.79 21.51
CA GLY A 203 -18.85 24.47 20.22
C GLY A 203 -19.49 23.56 19.18
N THR A 204 -18.96 22.36 18.97
CA THR A 204 -19.53 21.44 17.97
C THR A 204 -20.98 21.09 18.29
N ALA A 205 -21.32 20.89 19.58
CA ALA A 205 -22.70 20.66 20.03
C ALA A 205 -23.63 21.87 19.76
N ALA A 206 -23.08 23.11 19.77
CA ALA A 206 -23.79 24.33 19.43
C ALA A 206 -23.76 24.69 17.93
N GLY A 207 -23.13 23.87 17.08
CA GLY A 207 -22.95 24.17 15.66
C GLY A 207 -21.90 25.25 15.38
N GLU A 208 -20.93 25.40 16.27
CA GLU A 208 -19.84 26.37 16.16
C GLU A 208 -18.48 25.67 16.06
N LEU A 209 -17.66 26.05 15.11
CA LEU A 209 -16.26 25.59 15.04
C LEU A 209 -15.39 26.54 15.88
N ARG A 210 -15.12 26.18 17.13
CA ARG A 210 -14.35 27.00 18.06
C ARG A 210 -12.87 26.64 17.99
N ILE A 211 -12.04 27.62 17.59
CA ILE A 211 -10.59 27.48 17.52
C ILE A 211 -9.94 28.22 18.69
N GLN A 212 -9.02 27.55 19.39
CA GLN A 212 -8.30 28.16 20.52
C GLN A 212 -7.55 29.41 20.08
N ARG A 213 -7.67 30.48 20.87
CA ARG A 213 -6.92 31.73 20.74
C ARG A 213 -6.15 32.03 22.01
N CYS A 214 -4.88 32.37 21.88
CA CYS A 214 -4.12 32.92 23.00
C CYS A 214 -4.57 34.37 23.29
N ASN A 215 -4.95 34.68 24.54
CA ASN A 215 -5.37 36.03 24.91
C ASN A 215 -4.20 37.03 25.01
N ALA A 216 -2.95 36.52 25.19
CA ALA A 216 -1.76 37.36 25.30
C ALA A 216 -1.21 37.80 23.92
N CYS A 217 -1.10 36.90 22.94
CA CYS A 217 -0.49 37.21 21.64
C CYS A 217 -1.42 37.03 20.44
N GLY A 218 -2.64 36.54 20.63
CA GLY A 218 -3.61 36.35 19.57
C GLY A 218 -3.44 35.12 18.72
N GLU A 219 -2.40 34.31 18.94
CA GLU A 219 -2.11 33.08 18.19
C GLU A 219 -3.29 32.12 18.21
N LEU A 220 -3.67 31.62 17.03
CA LEU A 220 -4.69 30.61 16.87
C LEU A 220 -4.05 29.22 16.82
N ARG A 221 -4.75 28.23 17.37
CA ARG A 221 -4.22 26.89 17.51
C ARG A 221 -5.28 25.81 17.41
N HIS A 222 -4.96 24.73 16.65
CA HIS A 222 -5.63 23.44 16.71
C HIS A 222 -4.60 22.31 16.50
N PRO A 223 -4.66 21.18 17.26
CA PRO A 223 -5.58 20.91 18.39
C PRO A 223 -5.29 21.80 19.59
N PRO A 224 -6.32 22.01 20.45
CA PRO A 224 -6.16 22.84 21.64
C PRO A 224 -5.15 22.25 22.64
N GLY A 225 -4.55 23.12 23.44
CA GLY A 225 -3.56 22.72 24.44
C GLY A 225 -3.44 23.72 25.59
N PRO A 226 -2.72 23.36 26.68
CA PRO A 226 -2.71 24.10 27.94
C PRO A 226 -1.99 25.45 27.86
N MET A 227 -1.02 25.60 26.96
CA MET A 227 -0.20 26.82 26.83
C MET A 227 -0.02 27.21 25.38
N CYS A 228 0.15 28.49 25.11
CA CYS A 228 0.49 28.99 23.79
C CYS A 228 1.89 28.51 23.36
N PRO A 229 2.07 27.94 22.17
CA PRO A 229 3.38 27.52 21.69
C PRO A 229 4.33 28.67 21.39
N SER A 230 3.79 29.90 21.10
CA SER A 230 4.57 31.05 20.70
C SER A 230 5.03 31.91 21.86
N CYS A 231 4.16 32.21 22.83
CA CYS A 231 4.49 33.12 23.94
C CYS A 231 4.40 32.45 25.32
N HIS A 232 4.09 31.16 25.42
CA HIS A 232 3.99 30.34 26.63
C HIS A 232 2.94 30.82 27.65
N ALA A 233 2.06 31.77 27.29
CA ALA A 233 0.96 32.19 28.14
C ALA A 233 -0.09 31.06 28.28
N ALA A 234 -0.64 30.90 29.48
CA ALA A 234 -1.70 29.93 29.73
C ALA A 234 -3.11 30.53 29.59
N ASP A 235 -3.21 31.86 29.53
CA ASP A 235 -4.50 32.56 29.36
C ASP A 235 -4.99 32.40 27.90
N ARG A 236 -6.18 31.82 27.77
CA ARG A 236 -6.73 31.41 26.48
C ARG A 236 -8.23 31.61 26.41
N GLY A 237 -8.67 31.95 25.23
CA GLY A 237 -10.05 31.96 24.79
C GLY A 237 -10.22 31.17 23.51
N TYR A 238 -11.24 31.50 22.74
CA TYR A 238 -11.47 30.93 21.43
C TYR A 238 -12.05 31.99 20.47
N VAL A 239 -11.98 31.68 19.19
CA VAL A 239 -12.77 32.34 18.14
C VAL A 239 -13.72 31.33 17.54
N VAL A 240 -14.87 31.78 17.04
CA VAL A 240 -15.74 30.99 16.20
C VAL A 240 -15.25 31.16 14.76
N ALA A 241 -14.72 30.09 14.18
CA ALA A 241 -14.21 30.09 12.83
C ALA A 241 -15.36 30.07 11.79
N SER A 242 -15.08 30.52 10.59
CA SER A 242 -16.02 30.54 9.46
C SER A 242 -16.53 29.14 9.08
N GLY A 243 -15.80 28.12 9.48
CA GLY A 243 -16.06 26.75 9.08
C GLY A 243 -15.67 26.46 7.62
N ARG A 244 -14.99 27.39 6.95
CA ARG A 244 -14.47 27.20 5.59
C ARG A 244 -12.97 26.95 5.60
N GLY A 245 -12.50 26.22 4.59
CA GLY A 245 -11.08 25.98 4.40
C GLY A 245 -10.81 25.27 3.10
N THR A 246 -9.57 24.88 2.90
CA THR A 246 -9.11 24.13 1.74
C THR A 246 -8.41 22.84 2.17
N VAL A 247 -8.51 21.81 1.36
CA VAL A 247 -7.78 20.54 1.57
C VAL A 247 -6.29 20.78 1.38
N PHE A 248 -5.54 20.74 2.46
CA PHE A 248 -4.08 20.84 2.42
C PHE A 248 -3.42 19.50 2.07
N SER A 249 -3.95 18.41 2.61
CA SER A 249 -3.53 17.03 2.33
C SER A 249 -4.64 16.07 2.70
N PHE A 250 -4.67 14.88 2.12
CA PHE A 250 -5.65 13.87 2.50
C PHE A 250 -5.11 12.46 2.31
N LEU A 251 -5.81 11.50 2.93
CA LEU A 251 -5.61 10.07 2.72
C LEU A 251 -6.98 9.35 2.69
N VAL A 252 -7.01 8.21 2.05
CA VAL A 252 -8.19 7.32 2.08
C VAL A 252 -7.85 6.11 2.94
N HIS A 253 -8.57 5.97 4.05
CA HIS A 253 -8.39 4.86 4.99
C HIS A 253 -9.22 3.65 4.53
N HIS A 254 -8.56 2.59 4.09
CA HIS A 254 -9.20 1.36 3.62
C HIS A 254 -9.25 0.25 4.68
N ALA A 255 -8.24 0.20 5.56
CA ALA A 255 -8.07 -0.84 6.60
C ALA A 255 -7.11 -0.34 7.69
N PRO A 256 -7.18 -0.91 8.92
CA PRO A 256 -8.16 -1.88 9.41
C PRO A 256 -9.55 -1.28 9.64
N GLN A 257 -10.59 -2.14 9.77
CA GLN A 257 -11.93 -1.68 10.14
C GLN A 257 -11.91 -1.08 11.53
N LEU A 258 -12.38 0.16 11.65
CA LEU A 258 -12.54 0.85 12.94
C LEU A 258 -13.99 0.78 13.41
N PRO A 259 -14.21 0.63 14.73
CA PRO A 259 -15.55 0.65 15.29
C PRO A 259 -16.31 1.92 14.87
N GLY A 260 -17.55 1.79 14.47
CA GLY A 260 -18.42 2.93 14.11
C GLY A 260 -18.00 3.71 12.86
N LYS A 261 -16.97 3.28 12.10
CA LYS A 261 -16.53 3.95 10.87
C LYS A 261 -16.93 3.15 9.63
N GLU A 262 -17.47 3.83 8.65
CA GLU A 262 -17.65 3.28 7.32
C GLU A 262 -16.36 3.40 6.51
N LEU A 263 -15.94 2.31 5.86
CA LEU A 263 -14.73 2.29 5.06
C LEU A 263 -15.06 2.03 3.56
N PRO A 264 -14.32 2.65 2.66
CA PRO A 264 -13.20 3.57 2.87
C PRO A 264 -13.66 4.92 3.43
N ALA A 265 -12.85 5.54 4.32
CA ALA A 265 -13.08 6.86 4.89
C ALA A 265 -12.00 7.84 4.42
N THR A 266 -12.39 9.03 4.01
CA THR A 266 -11.43 10.09 3.62
C THR A 266 -11.13 10.96 4.82
N LEU A 267 -9.86 11.03 5.20
CA LEU A 267 -9.36 11.90 6.27
C LEU A 267 -8.51 12.99 5.62
N ALA A 268 -8.81 14.25 5.91
CA ALA A 268 -8.08 15.38 5.36
C ALA A 268 -7.45 16.24 6.46
N LEU A 269 -6.30 16.81 6.16
CA LEU A 269 -5.75 17.96 6.84
C LEU A 269 -6.27 19.19 6.11
N ILE A 270 -7.04 20.02 6.79
CA ILE A 270 -7.74 21.17 6.21
C ILE A 270 -7.09 22.42 6.76
N GLU A 271 -6.74 23.32 5.86
CA GLU A 271 -6.30 24.69 6.19
C GLU A 271 -7.52 25.60 6.20
N LEU A 272 -7.87 26.11 7.39
CA LEU A 272 -9.00 27.00 7.60
C LEU A 272 -8.71 28.39 7.04
N ASP A 273 -9.75 29.14 6.69
CA ASP A 273 -9.63 30.56 6.28
C ASP A 273 -8.92 31.42 7.36
N GLU A 274 -8.97 30.99 8.62
CA GLU A 274 -8.29 31.62 9.75
C GLU A 274 -6.79 31.25 9.86
N GLY A 275 -6.23 30.47 8.93
CA GLY A 275 -4.82 30.12 8.88
C GLY A 275 -4.39 28.99 9.82
N VAL A 276 -5.33 28.26 10.41
CA VAL A 276 -5.08 27.11 11.30
C VAL A 276 -5.39 25.82 10.55
N ARG A 277 -4.61 24.79 10.79
CA ARG A 277 -4.87 23.46 10.22
C ARG A 277 -5.54 22.54 11.23
N MET A 278 -6.50 21.73 10.75
CA MET A 278 -7.11 20.68 11.53
C MET A 278 -7.36 19.43 10.70
N VAL A 279 -7.35 18.27 11.38
CA VAL A 279 -7.70 16.99 10.77
C VAL A 279 -9.21 16.77 10.92
N GLY A 280 -9.87 16.32 9.87
CA GLY A 280 -11.27 15.91 9.90
C GLY A 280 -11.59 14.86 8.85
N GLU A 281 -12.72 14.20 9.01
CA GLU A 281 -13.26 13.28 7.99
C GLU A 281 -14.04 14.10 6.96
N VAL A 282 -13.78 13.83 5.68
CA VAL A 282 -14.58 14.43 4.60
C VAL A 282 -15.69 13.45 4.27
N LEU A 283 -16.93 13.86 4.54
CA LEU A 283 -18.12 13.06 4.32
C LEU A 283 -18.38 12.88 2.83
N ALA A 284 -18.75 11.69 2.48
CA ALA A 284 -18.71 11.09 1.17
C ALA A 284 -19.24 11.94 0.02
N THR A 285 -18.45 12.03 -0.95
CA THR A 285 -18.81 12.01 -2.36
C THR A 285 -18.55 10.63 -2.95
N GLU A 286 -19.14 10.32 -4.09
CA GLU A 286 -18.95 9.03 -4.78
C GLU A 286 -17.46 8.77 -5.06
N LEU A 287 -17.05 7.50 -4.97
CA LEU A 287 -15.69 7.08 -5.34
C LEU A 287 -15.53 7.25 -6.87
N ASP A 288 -14.43 7.83 -7.30
CA ASP A 288 -14.02 7.79 -8.70
C ASP A 288 -13.57 6.39 -9.12
N GLN A 289 -13.25 6.20 -10.41
CA GLN A 289 -12.79 4.92 -10.94
C GLN A 289 -11.44 4.46 -10.36
N GLN A 290 -10.69 5.35 -9.72
CA GLN A 290 -9.43 5.08 -9.04
C GLN A 290 -9.61 4.78 -7.54
N GLY A 291 -10.86 4.82 -7.03
CA GLY A 291 -11.16 4.56 -5.61
C GLY A 291 -10.93 5.77 -4.70
N SER A 292 -10.68 6.94 -5.26
CA SER A 292 -10.66 8.23 -4.54
C SER A 292 -12.08 8.79 -4.42
N ARG A 293 -12.36 9.46 -3.32
CA ARG A 293 -13.68 10.07 -3.11
C ARG A 293 -13.69 11.50 -3.61
N GLY A 294 -13.56 11.75 -4.90
CA GLY A 294 -13.83 13.05 -5.54
C GLY A 294 -13.28 14.28 -4.83
N ILE A 295 -12.15 14.15 -4.12
CA ILE A 295 -11.49 15.20 -3.37
C ILE A 295 -10.05 15.35 -3.81
N GLY A 296 -9.58 16.56 -4.01
CA GLY A 296 -8.21 16.92 -4.36
C GLY A 296 -7.58 17.90 -3.38
N ILE A 297 -6.25 17.98 -3.41
CA ILE A 297 -5.52 19.05 -2.69
C ILE A 297 -5.90 20.39 -3.30
N GLY A 298 -6.25 21.38 -2.45
CA GLY A 298 -6.72 22.69 -2.88
C GLY A 298 -8.24 22.78 -3.03
N ASP A 299 -8.99 21.70 -2.92
CA ASP A 299 -10.45 21.75 -2.98
C ASP A 299 -11.02 22.52 -1.78
N PRO A 300 -12.01 23.41 -2.02
CA PRO A 300 -12.69 24.12 -0.94
C PRO A 300 -13.61 23.16 -0.18
N VAL A 301 -13.61 23.30 1.14
CA VAL A 301 -14.44 22.48 2.03
C VAL A 301 -15.17 23.35 3.06
N GLN A 302 -16.32 22.85 3.51
CA GLN A 302 -17.17 23.48 4.53
C GLN A 302 -17.39 22.49 5.67
N VAL A 303 -17.33 22.98 6.91
CA VAL A 303 -17.64 22.16 8.10
C VAL A 303 -19.13 21.82 8.13
N VAL A 304 -19.40 20.57 8.51
CA VAL A 304 -20.74 20.09 8.87
C VAL A 304 -20.67 19.42 10.24
N PHE A 305 -21.73 19.58 11.02
CA PHE A 305 -21.78 19.05 12.38
C PHE A 305 -22.64 17.78 12.39
N GLU A 306 -21.95 16.61 12.53
CA GLU A 306 -22.58 15.29 12.60
C GLU A 306 -22.89 14.95 14.05
N ARG A 307 -24.19 14.98 14.41
CA ARG A 307 -24.61 14.51 15.74
C ARG A 307 -24.59 12.98 15.79
N ILE A 308 -23.74 12.43 16.62
CA ILE A 308 -23.60 10.98 16.84
C ILE A 308 -24.63 10.49 17.87
N ASP A 309 -24.74 11.21 18.98
CA ASP A 309 -25.71 10.97 20.05
C ASP A 309 -25.90 12.27 20.89
N ASP A 310 -26.49 12.14 22.08
CA ASP A 310 -26.78 13.29 22.94
C ASP A 310 -25.52 13.97 23.48
N ASP A 311 -24.42 13.23 23.59
CA ASP A 311 -23.17 13.68 24.22
C ASP A 311 -22.05 14.00 23.21
N LEU A 312 -22.21 13.66 21.93
CA LEU A 312 -21.15 13.82 20.94
C LEU A 312 -21.67 14.35 19.61
N THR A 313 -21.16 15.49 19.21
CA THR A 313 -21.27 16.03 17.86
C THR A 313 -19.87 16.22 17.27
N LEU A 314 -19.61 15.66 16.10
CA LEU A 314 -18.33 15.73 15.40
C LEU A 314 -18.35 16.88 14.38
N ALA A 315 -17.24 17.62 14.29
CA ALA A 315 -16.96 18.49 13.16
C ALA A 315 -16.42 17.65 12.00
N GLN A 316 -17.21 17.49 10.95
CA GLN A 316 -16.85 16.77 9.72
C GLN A 316 -16.84 17.77 8.57
N TRP A 317 -16.48 17.33 7.36
CA TRP A 317 -16.30 18.22 6.23
C TRP A 317 -17.03 17.72 4.99
N GLU A 318 -17.47 18.65 4.17
CA GLU A 318 -18.01 18.38 2.83
C GLU A 318 -17.29 19.27 1.82
N VAL A 319 -17.15 18.81 0.59
CA VAL A 319 -16.62 19.64 -0.50
C VAL A 319 -17.61 20.76 -0.77
N ALA A 320 -17.14 22.00 -0.66
CA ALA A 320 -17.95 23.17 -0.96
C ALA A 320 -18.24 23.21 -2.47
N ARG A 321 -19.51 23.32 -2.84
CA ARG A 321 -19.97 23.37 -4.24
C ARG A 321 -20.05 24.80 -4.74
#